data_e7f6abd8791d641d3d2e9660676519d5
#
_entry.id   e7f6abd8791d641d3d2e9660676519d5
#
_cell.length_a   1.000
_cell.length_b   1.000
_cell.length_c   1.000
_cell.angle_alpha   90.00
_cell.angle_beta   90.00
_cell.angle_gamma   90.00
#
_symmetry.space_group_name_H-M   'P 1'
#
loop_
_entity.id
_entity.type
_entity.pdbx_description
1 polymer ?
#
loop_
_entity_poly.entity_id
_entity_poly.type
_entity_poly.pdbx_seq_one_letter_code
_entity_poly.pdbx_strand_id
1 'polypeptide(L)'
;MSATIELPPPPAEKCLETSRVSSCWGGTLIAEDVSDLAEHGRRLADPDRYRPVPCPRCGGKHVHVHARPERRPRGDPSLPPVIRILQFLCVACSATWRVLPRFLARHLWHPWRVVEQSERGKPIMPPISERTKARWAGRLGSSARALVVVLAASGAAVLEQVAQQVGLDGSRGELVQAIAQSVTLAGGQRLATVGALLHRLERGLRLM
;
A
#
# COMPACT_ATOMS: atom_id res chain seq x y z
N MET A 1 48.51 -18.70 11.23
CA MET A 1 47.74 -18.41 10.02
C MET A 1 46.49 -17.63 10.43
N SER A 2 46.56 -16.30 10.39
CA SER A 2 45.46 -15.44 10.75
C SER A 2 44.59 -15.17 9.51
N ALA A 3 43.37 -15.68 9.51
CA ALA A 3 42.43 -15.42 8.45
C ALA A 3 41.84 -14.01 8.67
N THR A 4 42.23 -13.09 7.80
CA THR A 4 41.62 -11.75 7.73
C THR A 4 40.22 -11.91 7.17
N ILE A 5 39.21 -11.72 8.00
CA ILE A 5 37.81 -11.65 7.55
C ILE A 5 37.65 -10.31 6.85
N GLU A 6 37.65 -10.33 5.53
CA GLU A 6 37.33 -9.17 4.70
C GLU A 6 35.82 -8.90 4.83
N LEU A 7 35.48 -7.83 5.57
CA LEU A 7 34.11 -7.35 5.65
C LEU A 7 33.70 -6.79 4.27
N PRO A 8 32.53 -7.15 3.74
CA PRO A 8 32.05 -6.56 2.50
C PRO A 8 31.93 -5.05 2.66
N PRO A 9 32.27 -4.26 1.63
CA PRO A 9 32.20 -2.81 1.69
C PRO A 9 30.80 -2.33 2.08
N PRO A 10 30.70 -1.28 2.90
CA PRO A 10 29.41 -0.78 3.35
C PRO A 10 28.57 -0.32 2.15
N PRO A 11 27.27 -0.61 2.13
CA PRO A 11 26.37 -0.31 1.00
C PRO A 11 26.14 1.22 0.77
N ALA A 12 26.88 2.08 1.44
CA ALA A 12 26.76 3.53 1.36
C ALA A 12 27.16 4.11 -0.01
N GLU A 13 28.07 3.47 -0.75
CA GLU A 13 28.52 4.01 -2.03
C GLU A 13 27.50 3.99 -3.15
N LYS A 14 26.53 3.06 -3.11
CA LYS A 14 25.44 3.02 -4.11
C LYS A 14 24.35 4.07 -3.90
N CYS A 15 24.35 4.77 -2.78
CA CYS A 15 23.39 5.85 -2.52
C CYS A 15 23.85 7.22 -3.06
N LEU A 16 25.11 7.38 -3.46
CA LEU A 16 25.69 8.68 -3.86
C LEU A 16 25.64 8.96 -5.37
N GLU A 17 25.39 7.95 -6.22
CA GLU A 17 25.47 8.14 -7.68
C GLU A 17 24.16 8.56 -8.36
N THR A 18 23.05 8.65 -7.66
CA THR A 18 21.83 9.21 -8.24
C THR A 18 21.38 10.41 -7.46
N SER A 19 21.56 11.61 -8.06
CA SER A 19 21.09 12.93 -7.58
C SER A 19 19.56 13.07 -7.49
N ARG A 20 18.86 11.99 -7.23
CA ARG A 20 17.53 12.00 -6.65
C ARG A 20 17.72 11.44 -5.26
N VAL A 21 17.32 12.21 -4.26
CA VAL A 21 17.11 11.75 -2.89
C VAL A 21 16.03 10.67 -2.92
N SER A 22 16.35 9.57 -3.57
CA SER A 22 15.65 8.30 -3.47
C SER A 22 16.04 7.78 -2.11
N SER A 23 15.21 8.14 -1.15
CA SER A 23 15.34 7.84 0.26
C SER A 23 15.99 6.46 0.45
N CYS A 24 17.14 6.43 1.09
CA CYS A 24 17.78 5.23 1.67
C CYS A 24 16.85 4.54 2.69
N TRP A 25 15.72 5.09 2.89
CA TRP A 25 14.66 4.80 3.83
C TRP A 25 13.64 3.85 3.22
N GLY A 26 13.77 2.61 3.14
CA GLY A 26 12.73 1.63 2.86
C GLY A 26 11.43 2.15 2.21
N GLY A 27 10.33 1.57 2.57
CA GLY A 27 9.06 1.94 1.96
C GLY A 27 7.85 1.64 2.85
N THR A 28 6.67 1.69 2.23
CA THR A 28 5.44 1.23 2.85
C THR A 28 4.96 -0.02 2.12
N LEU A 29 4.68 -1.06 2.87
CA LEU A 29 4.06 -2.29 2.42
C LEU A 29 2.59 -2.30 2.85
N ILE A 30 1.75 -2.99 2.11
CA ILE A 30 0.34 -3.19 2.46
C ILE A 30 0.14 -4.66 2.78
N ALA A 31 -0.39 -4.95 3.96
CA ALA A 31 -0.84 -6.28 4.33
C ALA A 31 -2.24 -6.50 3.74
N GLU A 32 -2.29 -7.16 2.58
CA GLU A 32 -3.50 -7.32 1.77
C GLU A 32 -4.58 -8.14 2.47
N ASP A 33 -4.15 -9.08 3.30
CA ASP A 33 -4.99 -9.99 4.06
C ASP A 33 -5.50 -9.41 5.39
N VAL A 34 -5.10 -8.18 5.74
CA VAL A 34 -5.56 -7.48 6.94
C VAL A 34 -6.63 -6.46 6.58
N SER A 35 -7.88 -6.90 6.60
CA SER A 35 -9.05 -6.11 6.18
C SER A 35 -9.70 -5.30 7.30
N ASP A 36 -9.46 -5.67 8.55
CA ASP A 36 -10.14 -5.10 9.71
C ASP A 36 -9.21 -4.91 10.93
N LEU A 37 -9.74 -4.22 11.94
CA LEU A 37 -9.02 -3.90 13.18
C LEU A 37 -8.73 -5.13 14.06
N ALA A 38 -9.58 -6.14 14.03
CA ALA A 38 -9.41 -7.31 14.87
C ALA A 38 -8.20 -8.13 14.40
N GLU A 39 -8.10 -8.38 13.07
CA GLU A 39 -6.94 -9.03 12.50
C GLU A 39 -5.67 -8.17 12.66
N HIS A 40 -5.81 -6.86 12.47
CA HIS A 40 -4.70 -5.95 12.73
C HIS A 40 -4.19 -6.04 14.17
N GLY A 41 -5.11 -6.11 15.16
CA GLY A 41 -4.78 -6.30 16.56
C GLY A 41 -4.03 -7.61 16.83
N ARG A 42 -4.49 -8.72 16.24
CA ARG A 42 -3.79 -10.02 16.34
C ARG A 42 -2.35 -9.94 15.80
N ARG A 43 -2.14 -9.24 14.69
CA ARG A 43 -0.81 -9.07 14.11
C ARG A 43 0.09 -8.10 14.85
N LEU A 44 -0.48 -7.13 15.54
CA LEU A 44 0.31 -6.29 16.46
C LEU A 44 0.81 -7.06 17.68
N ALA A 45 0.04 -8.06 18.14
CA ALA A 45 0.44 -8.96 19.23
C ALA A 45 1.51 -9.97 18.77
N ASP A 46 1.46 -10.39 17.50
CA ASP A 46 2.44 -11.28 16.86
C ASP A 46 3.08 -10.58 15.64
N PRO A 47 4.12 -9.75 15.84
CA PRO A 47 4.74 -8.97 14.77
C PRO A 47 5.35 -9.79 13.64
N ASP A 48 5.67 -11.05 13.88
CA ASP A 48 6.27 -11.93 12.87
C ASP A 48 5.31 -12.16 11.69
N ARG A 49 4.02 -12.13 11.94
CA ARG A 49 2.98 -12.22 10.90
C ARG A 49 2.92 -11.00 9.98
N TYR A 50 3.52 -9.90 10.38
CA TYR A 50 3.67 -8.68 9.57
C TYR A 50 5.08 -8.54 8.97
N ARG A 51 6.02 -9.34 9.41
CA ARG A 51 7.42 -9.20 9.05
C ARG A 51 7.64 -9.43 7.55
N PRO A 52 8.19 -8.47 6.81
CA PRO A 52 8.53 -8.65 5.41
C PRO A 52 9.83 -9.46 5.28
N VAL A 53 9.71 -10.76 5.12
CA VAL A 53 10.85 -11.67 4.89
C VAL A 53 10.64 -12.42 3.60
N PRO A 54 11.58 -12.35 2.67
CA PRO A 54 12.84 -11.58 2.70
C PRO A 54 12.62 -10.07 2.56
N CYS A 55 13.66 -9.29 2.90
CA CYS A 55 13.64 -7.84 2.73
C CYS A 55 13.35 -7.47 1.26
N PRO A 56 12.33 -6.64 0.97
CA PRO A 56 11.96 -6.32 -0.41
C PRO A 56 13.04 -5.57 -1.21
N ARG A 57 14.05 -4.99 -0.53
CA ARG A 57 15.12 -4.25 -1.17
C ARG A 57 16.32 -5.10 -1.50
N CYS A 58 16.80 -5.92 -0.57
CA CYS A 58 18.08 -6.63 -0.70
C CYS A 58 17.97 -8.14 -0.59
N GLY A 59 16.76 -8.70 -0.36
CA GLY A 59 16.59 -10.13 -0.13
C GLY A 59 17.08 -10.66 1.22
N GLY A 60 17.61 -9.79 2.08
CA GLY A 60 18.14 -10.18 3.40
C GLY A 60 17.05 -10.76 4.31
N LYS A 61 17.43 -11.77 5.11
CA LYS A 61 16.50 -12.48 6.00
C LYS A 61 16.37 -11.85 7.39
N HIS A 62 17.33 -11.00 7.78
CA HIS A 62 17.35 -10.37 9.10
C HIS A 62 16.60 -9.04 9.10
N VAL A 63 15.31 -9.13 9.35
CA VAL A 63 14.40 -7.98 9.46
C VAL A 63 13.75 -8.03 10.84
N HIS A 64 13.81 -6.95 11.62
CA HIS A 64 13.26 -6.90 12.97
C HIS A 64 12.35 -5.67 13.17
N VAL A 65 11.51 -5.71 14.20
CA VAL A 65 10.67 -4.58 14.58
C VAL A 65 11.57 -3.44 15.04
N HIS A 66 11.46 -2.29 14.38
CA HIS A 66 12.24 -1.09 14.66
C HIS A 66 11.46 -0.05 15.45
N ALA A 67 10.19 0.16 15.08
CA ALA A 67 9.33 1.14 15.71
C ALA A 67 7.86 0.75 15.60
N ARG A 68 7.03 1.42 16.41
CA ARG A 68 5.56 1.28 16.41
C ARG A 68 4.91 2.67 16.22
N PRO A 69 5.08 3.31 15.05
CA PRO A 69 4.51 4.63 14.82
C PRO A 69 3.00 4.61 14.84
N GLU A 70 2.43 5.75 15.19
CA GLU A 70 0.99 5.95 15.27
C GLU A 70 0.44 6.60 14.00
N ARG A 71 -0.75 6.17 13.61
CA ARG A 71 -1.57 6.82 12.59
C ARG A 71 -2.85 7.31 13.25
N ARG A 72 -3.29 8.48 12.86
CA ARG A 72 -4.55 9.09 13.33
C ARG A 72 -5.53 9.19 12.16
N PRO A 73 -6.29 8.13 11.89
CA PRO A 73 -7.27 8.13 10.81
C PRO A 73 -8.37 9.17 11.10
N ARG A 74 -8.83 9.86 10.06
CA ARG A 74 -9.85 10.90 10.18
C ARG A 74 -11.10 10.54 9.39
N GLY A 75 -12.27 10.90 9.92
CA GLY A 75 -13.54 10.80 9.20
C GLY A 75 -14.19 9.41 9.24
N ASP A 76 -13.62 8.43 9.92
CA ASP A 76 -14.24 7.13 10.12
C ASP A 76 -14.46 6.88 11.63
N PRO A 77 -15.70 7.01 12.13
CA PRO A 77 -16.00 6.78 13.54
C PRO A 77 -15.90 5.32 13.98
N SER A 78 -15.81 4.38 13.02
CA SER A 78 -15.60 2.96 13.34
C SER A 78 -14.15 2.63 13.67
N LEU A 79 -13.22 3.55 13.42
CA LEU A 79 -11.81 3.38 13.74
C LEU A 79 -11.45 4.12 15.04
N PRO A 80 -10.52 3.60 15.82
CA PRO A 80 -10.01 4.32 16.98
C PRO A 80 -9.25 5.59 16.54
N PRO A 81 -9.17 6.62 17.40
CA PRO A 81 -8.50 7.88 17.07
C PRO A 81 -7.01 7.70 16.77
N VAL A 82 -6.44 6.60 17.25
CA VAL A 82 -5.03 6.25 17.03
C VAL A 82 -4.93 4.76 16.68
N ILE A 83 -4.22 4.48 15.60
CA ILE A 83 -3.87 3.11 15.17
C ILE A 83 -2.34 3.01 15.17
N ARG A 84 -1.81 2.05 15.92
CA ARG A 84 -0.39 1.70 15.87
C ARG A 84 -0.11 0.87 14.62
N ILE A 85 1.02 1.12 13.99
CA ILE A 85 1.50 0.32 12.85
C ILE A 85 2.90 -0.18 13.16
N LEU A 86 3.35 -1.22 12.46
CA LEU A 86 4.70 -1.73 12.63
C LEU A 86 5.64 -1.13 11.58
N GLN A 87 6.82 -0.77 12.03
CA GLN A 87 7.94 -0.41 11.19
C GLN A 87 9.07 -1.40 11.45
N PHE A 88 9.58 -1.99 10.40
CA PHE A 88 10.66 -2.96 10.43
C PHE A 88 11.94 -2.37 9.86
N LEU A 89 13.08 -2.84 10.33
CA LEU A 89 14.41 -2.50 9.85
C LEU A 89 15.09 -3.75 9.32
N CYS A 90 15.63 -3.68 8.13
CA CYS A 90 16.52 -4.71 7.59
C CYS A 90 17.95 -4.44 8.04
N VAL A 91 18.58 -5.41 8.70
CA VAL A 91 19.97 -5.27 9.20
C VAL A 91 20.95 -5.16 8.04
N ALA A 92 20.73 -5.90 6.94
CA ALA A 92 21.69 -5.98 5.85
C ALA A 92 21.79 -4.69 5.01
N CYS A 93 20.67 -3.94 4.84
CA CYS A 93 20.67 -2.74 3.96
C CYS A 93 20.12 -1.48 4.64
N SER A 94 19.84 -1.55 5.94
CA SER A 94 19.31 -0.44 6.76
C SER A 94 17.99 0.14 6.22
N ALA A 95 17.31 -0.54 5.30
CA ALA A 95 16.01 -0.10 4.80
C ALA A 95 14.92 -0.30 5.86
N THR A 96 14.05 0.71 6.03
CA THR A 96 12.91 0.62 6.94
C THR A 96 11.61 0.41 6.18
N TRP A 97 10.75 -0.47 6.67
CA TRP A 97 9.50 -0.86 6.04
C TRP A 97 8.33 -0.63 6.99
N ARG A 98 7.44 0.29 6.65
CA ARG A 98 6.16 0.43 7.36
C ARG A 98 5.16 -0.54 6.76
N VAL A 99 4.52 -1.36 7.59
CA VAL A 99 3.48 -2.28 7.12
C VAL A 99 2.12 -1.74 7.56
N LEU A 100 1.27 -1.43 6.59
CA LEU A 100 -0.07 -0.90 6.80
C LEU A 100 -1.11 -1.99 6.54
N PRO A 101 -2.16 -2.10 7.38
CA PRO A 101 -3.32 -2.90 7.03
C PRO A 101 -4.03 -2.32 5.80
N ARG A 102 -4.68 -3.19 5.01
CA ARG A 102 -5.31 -2.84 3.73
C ARG A 102 -6.34 -1.72 3.84
N PHE A 103 -7.06 -1.61 4.95
CA PHE A 103 -8.10 -0.60 5.13
C PHE A 103 -7.55 0.83 5.30
N LEU A 104 -6.25 1.00 5.58
CA LEU A 104 -5.60 2.31 5.67
C LEU A 104 -5.01 2.72 4.32
N ALA A 105 -5.36 3.91 3.88
CA ALA A 105 -4.75 4.49 2.69
C ALA A 105 -3.31 4.93 2.96
N ARG A 106 -2.39 4.60 2.05
CA ARG A 106 -0.94 4.71 2.23
C ARG A 106 -0.45 6.11 2.62
N HIS A 107 -0.96 7.14 1.97
CA HIS A 107 -0.50 8.52 2.11
C HIS A 107 -1.57 9.47 2.63
N LEU A 108 -2.74 8.96 3.02
CA LEU A 108 -3.86 9.77 3.44
C LEU A 108 -4.06 9.70 4.95
N TRP A 109 -4.56 10.80 5.51
CA TRP A 109 -5.09 10.84 6.87
C TRP A 109 -6.46 10.14 6.97
N HIS A 110 -7.13 9.91 5.84
CA HIS A 110 -8.43 9.29 5.74
C HIS A 110 -8.28 7.84 5.29
N PRO A 111 -8.99 6.89 5.92
CA PRO A 111 -9.08 5.51 5.47
C PRO A 111 -9.76 5.42 4.09
N TRP A 112 -9.55 4.32 3.38
CA TRP A 112 -10.18 4.10 2.07
C TRP A 112 -11.70 4.20 2.12
N ARG A 113 -12.33 3.71 3.20
CA ARG A 113 -13.78 3.81 3.41
C ARG A 113 -14.30 5.25 3.34
N VAL A 114 -13.54 6.21 3.91
CA VAL A 114 -13.92 7.63 3.89
C VAL A 114 -13.79 8.21 2.49
N VAL A 115 -12.75 7.83 1.75
CA VAL A 115 -12.58 8.24 0.34
C VAL A 115 -13.74 7.71 -0.49
N GLU A 116 -14.08 6.43 -0.35
CA GLU A 116 -15.22 5.80 -1.03
C GLU A 116 -16.56 6.46 -0.69
N GLN A 117 -16.80 6.81 0.56
CA GLN A 117 -18.00 7.53 0.98
C GLN A 117 -18.07 8.90 0.33
N SER A 118 -16.96 9.62 0.23
CA SER A 118 -16.87 10.92 -0.44
C SER A 118 -17.24 10.84 -1.91
N GLU A 119 -16.67 9.87 -2.63
CA GLU A 119 -16.95 9.65 -4.06
C GLU A 119 -18.42 9.29 -4.34
N ARG A 120 -19.07 8.66 -3.36
CA ARG A 120 -20.52 8.35 -3.42
C ARG A 120 -21.42 9.50 -2.98
N GLY A 121 -20.88 10.69 -2.68
CA GLY A 121 -21.65 11.81 -2.16
C GLY A 121 -22.25 11.58 -0.77
N LYS A 122 -21.78 10.59 0.00
CA LYS A 122 -22.27 10.34 1.35
C LYS A 122 -21.71 11.37 2.34
N PRO A 123 -22.50 11.79 3.33
CA PRO A 123 -22.04 12.71 4.36
C PRO A 123 -20.89 12.09 5.16
N ILE A 124 -19.88 12.89 5.43
CA ILE A 124 -18.70 12.50 6.22
C ILE A 124 -18.57 13.49 7.39
N MET A 125 -18.34 12.97 8.57
CA MET A 125 -18.13 13.77 9.78
C MET A 125 -16.74 13.50 10.38
N PRO A 126 -15.93 14.53 10.65
CA PRO A 126 -16.16 15.95 10.29
C PRO A 126 -16.15 16.15 8.76
N PRO A 127 -16.77 17.22 8.26
CA PRO A 127 -16.86 17.51 6.83
C PRO A 127 -15.47 17.62 6.19
N ILE A 128 -15.33 17.08 4.98
CA ILE A 128 -14.11 17.18 4.18
C ILE A 128 -14.28 18.33 3.21
N SER A 129 -13.24 19.15 3.06
CA SER A 129 -13.28 20.30 2.14
C SER A 129 -13.46 19.85 0.69
N GLU A 130 -14.21 20.60 -0.10
CA GLU A 130 -14.44 20.32 -1.53
C GLU A 130 -13.11 20.25 -2.31
N ARG A 131 -12.14 21.07 -1.94
CA ARG A 131 -10.79 21.01 -2.52
C ARG A 131 -10.12 19.64 -2.29
N THR A 132 -10.31 19.03 -1.12
CA THR A 132 -9.77 17.70 -0.82
C THR A 132 -10.49 16.64 -1.63
N LYS A 133 -11.82 16.71 -1.73
CA LYS A 133 -12.63 15.79 -2.55
C LYS A 133 -12.23 15.86 -4.02
N ALA A 134 -12.17 17.06 -4.59
CA ALA A 134 -11.76 17.28 -5.98
C ALA A 134 -10.35 16.72 -6.26
N ARG A 135 -9.43 16.88 -5.30
CA ARG A 135 -8.08 16.31 -5.40
C ARG A 135 -8.11 14.77 -5.40
N TRP A 136 -8.98 14.16 -4.58
CA TRP A 136 -9.14 12.70 -4.58
C TRP A 136 -9.70 12.21 -5.92
N ALA A 137 -10.79 12.79 -6.37
CA ALA A 137 -11.40 12.45 -7.66
C ALA A 137 -10.40 12.57 -8.83
N GLY A 138 -9.63 13.66 -8.88
CA GLY A 138 -8.60 13.84 -9.91
C GLY A 138 -7.49 12.79 -9.85
N ARG A 139 -7.04 12.41 -8.65
CA ARG A 139 -6.03 11.36 -8.46
C ARG A 139 -6.56 9.98 -8.80
N LEU A 140 -7.78 9.65 -8.36
CA LEU A 140 -8.43 8.38 -8.70
C LEU A 140 -8.61 8.24 -10.21
N GLY A 141 -9.06 9.30 -10.88
CA GLY A 141 -9.17 9.31 -12.35
C GLY A 141 -7.84 9.13 -13.06
N SER A 142 -6.76 9.73 -12.56
CA SER A 142 -5.41 9.54 -13.11
C SER A 142 -4.91 8.12 -12.88
N SER A 143 -5.16 7.56 -11.69
CA SER A 143 -4.79 6.19 -11.35
C SER A 143 -5.57 5.16 -12.15
N ALA A 144 -6.87 5.42 -12.43
CA ALA A 144 -7.69 4.55 -13.27
C ALA A 144 -7.12 4.47 -14.70
N ARG A 145 -6.69 5.61 -15.27
CA ARG A 145 -6.04 5.60 -16.60
C ARG A 145 -4.73 4.82 -16.61
N ALA A 146 -3.88 5.01 -15.60
CA ALA A 146 -2.64 4.26 -15.48
C ALA A 146 -2.91 2.75 -15.30
N LEU A 147 -3.95 2.40 -14.52
CA LEU A 147 -4.37 1.02 -14.29
C LEU A 147 -4.80 0.32 -15.58
N VAL A 148 -5.55 1.00 -16.45
CA VAL A 148 -5.92 0.46 -17.76
C VAL A 148 -4.68 0.04 -18.55
N VAL A 149 -3.67 0.91 -18.61
CA VAL A 149 -2.42 0.63 -19.34
C VAL A 149 -1.70 -0.58 -18.76
N VAL A 150 -1.56 -0.65 -17.45
CA VAL A 150 -0.87 -1.76 -16.77
C VAL A 150 -1.61 -3.07 -16.93
N LEU A 151 -2.92 -3.08 -16.74
CA LEU A 151 -3.74 -4.29 -16.88
C LEU A 151 -3.81 -4.77 -18.33
N ALA A 152 -3.86 -3.86 -19.29
CA ALA A 152 -3.82 -4.21 -20.72
C ALA A 152 -2.48 -4.89 -21.10
N ALA A 153 -1.39 -4.47 -20.48
CA ALA A 153 -0.07 -5.06 -20.68
C ALA A 153 0.16 -6.36 -19.88
N SER A 154 -0.68 -6.63 -18.85
CA SER A 154 -0.54 -7.80 -17.99
C SER A 154 -1.03 -9.08 -18.68
N GLY A 155 -0.47 -10.23 -18.26
CA GLY A 155 -0.95 -11.54 -18.70
C GLY A 155 -2.37 -11.85 -18.23
N ALA A 156 -3.06 -12.77 -18.94
CA ALA A 156 -4.44 -13.16 -18.63
C ALA A 156 -4.65 -13.61 -17.18
N ALA A 157 -3.74 -14.43 -16.65
CA ALA A 157 -3.81 -14.93 -15.27
C ALA A 157 -3.81 -13.81 -14.22
N VAL A 158 -3.04 -12.74 -14.44
CA VAL A 158 -3.03 -11.58 -13.54
C VAL A 158 -4.36 -10.85 -13.57
N LEU A 159 -4.91 -10.65 -14.76
CA LEU A 159 -6.19 -9.98 -14.93
C LEU A 159 -7.35 -10.78 -14.28
N GLU A 160 -7.38 -12.09 -14.49
CA GLU A 160 -8.37 -12.99 -13.87
C GLU A 160 -8.27 -12.93 -12.32
N GLN A 161 -7.06 -12.99 -11.78
CA GLN A 161 -6.87 -12.87 -10.33
C GLN A 161 -7.37 -11.53 -9.79
N VAL A 162 -7.12 -10.43 -10.51
CA VAL A 162 -7.62 -9.10 -10.13
C VAL A 162 -9.14 -9.07 -10.21
N ALA A 163 -9.73 -9.60 -11.30
CA ALA A 163 -11.16 -9.65 -11.49
C ALA A 163 -11.88 -10.43 -10.38
N GLN A 164 -11.39 -11.62 -10.03
CA GLN A 164 -11.91 -12.40 -8.91
C GLN A 164 -11.88 -11.63 -7.58
N GLN A 165 -10.77 -10.95 -7.27
CA GLN A 165 -10.66 -10.19 -6.02
C GLN A 165 -11.58 -8.97 -5.97
N VAL A 166 -11.94 -8.41 -7.11
CA VAL A 166 -12.87 -7.27 -7.22
C VAL A 166 -14.31 -7.73 -7.43
N GLY A 167 -14.52 -9.04 -7.67
CA GLY A 167 -15.83 -9.64 -7.93
C GLY A 167 -16.41 -9.19 -9.28
N LEU A 168 -15.60 -9.27 -10.33
CA LEU A 168 -15.96 -8.91 -11.71
C LEU A 168 -15.74 -10.09 -12.63
N ASP A 169 -16.69 -10.30 -13.56
CA ASP A 169 -16.63 -11.28 -14.62
C ASP A 169 -16.75 -10.59 -15.98
N GLY A 170 -16.17 -11.18 -17.02
CA GLY A 170 -16.27 -10.67 -18.38
C GLY A 170 -15.05 -10.97 -19.26
N SER A 171 -15.10 -10.53 -20.50
CA SER A 171 -13.96 -10.60 -21.40
C SER A 171 -12.80 -9.72 -20.93
N ARG A 172 -11.59 -9.99 -21.43
CA ARG A 172 -10.38 -9.24 -21.03
C ARG A 172 -10.55 -7.71 -21.16
N GLY A 173 -11.15 -7.24 -22.25
CA GLY A 173 -11.36 -5.80 -22.48
C GLY A 173 -12.36 -5.19 -21.50
N GLU A 174 -13.46 -5.90 -21.26
CA GLU A 174 -14.49 -5.50 -20.28
C GLU A 174 -13.94 -5.47 -18.87
N LEU A 175 -13.16 -6.48 -18.47
CA LEU A 175 -12.53 -6.53 -17.14
C LEU A 175 -11.58 -5.38 -16.91
N VAL A 176 -10.72 -5.02 -17.88
CA VAL A 176 -9.82 -3.88 -17.77
C VAL A 176 -10.60 -2.59 -17.54
N GLN A 177 -11.67 -2.36 -18.32
CA GLN A 177 -12.51 -1.17 -18.18
C GLN A 177 -13.30 -1.18 -16.86
N ALA A 178 -13.90 -2.32 -16.50
CA ALA A 178 -14.65 -2.45 -15.25
C ALA A 178 -13.79 -2.25 -14.01
N ILE A 179 -12.55 -2.77 -14.00
CA ILE A 179 -11.60 -2.54 -12.91
C ILE A 179 -11.21 -1.06 -12.83
N ALA A 180 -10.92 -0.43 -13.97
CA ALA A 180 -10.62 0.99 -14.02
C ALA A 180 -11.79 1.86 -13.54
N GLN A 181 -13.02 1.53 -13.95
CA GLN A 181 -14.23 2.20 -13.49
C GLN A 181 -14.47 1.97 -12.00
N SER A 182 -14.14 0.79 -11.46
CA SER A 182 -14.28 0.52 -10.03
C SER A 182 -13.44 1.45 -9.15
N VAL A 183 -12.34 1.98 -9.68
CA VAL A 183 -11.50 2.98 -9.00
C VAL A 183 -12.20 4.35 -8.93
N THR A 184 -12.95 4.71 -9.96
CA THR A 184 -13.64 6.01 -10.05
C THR A 184 -15.04 5.99 -9.45
N LEU A 185 -15.73 4.84 -9.52
CA LEU A 185 -17.12 4.68 -9.08
C LEU A 185 -17.25 4.09 -7.66
N ALA A 186 -16.17 4.01 -6.94
CA ALA A 186 -16.00 3.47 -5.59
C ALA A 186 -17.24 2.81 -4.97
N GLY A 187 -17.29 1.51 -5.03
CA GLY A 187 -18.35 0.69 -4.44
C GLY A 187 -17.81 -0.32 -3.43
N GLY A 188 -18.03 -0.11 -2.13
CA GLY A 188 -17.59 -1.02 -1.08
C GLY A 188 -16.10 -0.84 -0.72
N GLN A 189 -15.44 -1.89 -0.23
CA GLN A 189 -13.99 -1.85 0.08
C GLN A 189 -13.09 -2.01 -1.18
N ARG A 190 -13.60 -1.63 -2.34
CA ARG A 190 -12.92 -1.85 -3.63
C ARG A 190 -11.64 -1.06 -3.76
N LEU A 191 -11.63 0.20 -3.31
CA LEU A 191 -10.41 1.02 -3.36
C LEU A 191 -9.28 0.44 -2.53
N ALA A 192 -9.58 -0.12 -1.35
CA ALA A 192 -8.59 -0.80 -0.53
C ALA A 192 -8.00 -2.02 -1.25
N THR A 193 -8.85 -2.82 -1.89
CA THR A 193 -8.45 -4.01 -2.64
C THR A 193 -7.64 -3.65 -3.88
N VAL A 194 -8.14 -2.73 -4.70
CA VAL A 194 -7.43 -2.28 -5.91
C VAL A 194 -6.10 -1.61 -5.56
N GLY A 195 -6.05 -0.82 -4.48
CA GLY A 195 -4.82 -0.19 -4.00
C GLY A 195 -3.76 -1.20 -3.56
N ALA A 196 -4.17 -2.25 -2.86
CA ALA A 196 -3.29 -3.34 -2.45
C ALA A 196 -2.77 -4.12 -3.67
N LEU A 197 -3.65 -4.45 -4.62
CA LEU A 197 -3.29 -5.13 -5.86
C LEU A 197 -2.30 -4.33 -6.71
N LEU A 198 -2.56 -3.05 -6.93
CA LEU A 198 -1.65 -2.19 -7.68
C LEU A 198 -0.27 -2.13 -7.02
N HIS A 199 -0.24 -2.05 -5.69
CA HIS A 199 1.02 -2.04 -4.97
C HIS A 199 1.81 -3.35 -5.14
N ARG A 200 1.13 -4.48 -5.30
CA ARG A 200 1.74 -5.79 -5.54
C ARG A 200 2.26 -5.92 -6.97
N LEU A 201 1.45 -5.52 -7.96
CA LEU A 201 1.76 -5.65 -9.37
C LEU A 201 2.86 -4.69 -9.80
N GLU A 202 2.81 -3.46 -9.33
CA GLU A 202 3.84 -2.47 -9.61
C GLU A 202 4.04 -1.56 -8.39
N ARG A 203 5.19 -1.74 -7.70
CA ARG A 203 5.51 -1.01 -6.46
C ARG A 203 5.57 0.51 -6.63
N GLY A 204 5.66 1.01 -7.86
CA GLY A 204 5.64 2.43 -8.22
C GLY A 204 4.24 3.01 -8.39
N LEU A 205 3.26 2.19 -8.76
CA LEU A 205 1.89 2.62 -8.96
C LEU A 205 1.18 2.88 -7.63
N ARG A 206 0.52 4.02 -7.56
CA ARG A 206 -0.22 4.45 -6.38
C ARG A 206 -1.63 4.84 -6.81
N LEU A 207 -2.63 4.37 -6.09
CA LEU A 207 -4.01 4.84 -6.25
C LEU A 207 -4.13 6.33 -5.88
N MET A 208 -3.34 6.77 -4.94
CA MET A 208 -3.23 8.17 -4.53
C MET A 208 -1.87 8.47 -3.90
#